data_3a8f6eff36fe46d58bf635530c965c08
#
_entry.id   3a8f6eff36fe46d58bf635530c965c08
#
_cell.length_a   1.000
_cell.length_b   1.000
_cell.length_c   1.000
_cell.angle_alpha   90.00
_cell.angle_beta   90.00
_cell.angle_gamma   90.00
#
_symmetry.space_group_name_H-M   'P 1'
#
loop_
_entity.id
_entity.type
_entity.pdbx_description
1 polymer ?
#
loop_
_entity_poly.entity_id
_entity_poly.type
_entity_poly.pdbx_seq_one_letter_code
_entity_poly.pdbx_strand_id
1 'polypeptide(L)'
;LRRLPERMQDHGCLFFHGSPRDPVMEYVLRSDGFLEPEKMHSIFSAIDRPTFVGHTHWPGIHRGDFKFTQATDENREFDLHGEPCIVNVGSVGQPRDGDPRAAFAVVDRGRVEIHRVAYDLRRTQAKILAAGLHPALAERLERGK
;
A
#
# COMPACT_ATOMS: atom_id res chain seq x y z
N LEU A 1 10.03 8.88 12.78
CA LEU A 1 9.72 9.13 11.36
C LEU A 1 10.75 10.05 10.68
N ARG A 2 11.14 11.21 11.25
CA ARG A 2 12.06 12.21 10.60
C ARG A 2 13.45 11.65 10.21
N ARG A 3 13.85 10.47 10.67
CA ARG A 3 15.14 9.83 10.36
C ARG A 3 15.00 8.61 9.44
N LEU A 4 13.79 8.27 9.01
CA LEU A 4 13.59 7.17 8.08
C LEU A 4 14.02 7.62 6.67
N PRO A 5 14.68 6.72 5.91
CA PRO A 5 15.04 7.01 4.53
C PRO A 5 13.77 7.09 3.68
N GLU A 6 13.77 7.97 2.67
CA GLU A 6 12.68 8.09 1.70
C GLU A 6 12.64 6.90 0.73
N ARG A 7 13.78 6.27 0.53
CA ARG A 7 13.96 5.06 -0.28
C ARG A 7 14.76 4.03 0.51
N MET A 8 14.34 2.78 0.46
CA MET A 8 15.09 1.65 0.99
C MET A 8 15.17 0.55 -0.06
N GLN A 9 16.27 -0.19 -0.05
CA GLN A 9 16.44 -1.42 -0.83
C GLN A 9 16.84 -2.53 0.12
N ASP A 10 16.10 -3.63 0.09
CA ASP A 10 16.37 -4.80 0.91
C ASP A 10 15.87 -6.07 0.22
N HIS A 11 16.60 -7.20 0.40
CA HIS A 11 16.23 -8.52 -0.16
C HIS A 11 15.76 -8.50 -1.62
N GLY A 12 16.40 -7.67 -2.47
CA GLY A 12 16.07 -7.57 -3.88
C GLY A 12 14.80 -6.77 -4.21
N CYS A 13 14.24 -6.08 -3.24
CA CYS A 13 13.06 -5.23 -3.38
C CYS A 13 13.38 -3.76 -3.12
N LEU A 14 12.57 -2.87 -3.69
CA LEU A 14 12.57 -1.43 -3.40
C LEU A 14 11.38 -1.07 -2.52
N PHE A 15 11.57 -0.07 -1.66
CA PHE A 15 10.54 0.40 -0.74
C PHE A 15 10.46 1.93 -0.77
N PHE A 16 9.24 2.45 -0.92
CA PHE A 16 8.91 3.88 -0.90
C PHE A 16 7.61 4.08 -0.11
N HIS A 17 7.39 5.28 0.43
CA HIS A 17 6.06 5.62 0.91
C HIS A 17 5.13 5.98 -0.25
N GLY A 18 5.57 6.87 -1.15
CA GLY A 18 4.85 7.31 -2.36
C GLY A 18 5.19 6.47 -3.58
N SER A 19 6.03 7.00 -4.47
CA SER A 19 6.46 6.34 -5.70
C SER A 19 7.98 6.41 -5.90
N PRO A 20 8.54 5.67 -6.88
CA PRO A 20 9.94 5.85 -7.27
C PRO A 20 10.29 7.24 -7.78
N ARG A 21 9.32 8.01 -8.31
CA ARG A 21 9.53 9.37 -8.85
C ARG A 21 9.46 10.44 -7.77
N ASP A 22 8.52 10.30 -6.84
CA ASP A 22 8.37 11.12 -5.65
C ASP A 22 8.13 10.20 -4.44
N PRO A 23 9.19 9.88 -3.69
CA PRO A 23 9.16 8.87 -2.63
C PRO A 23 8.19 9.15 -1.49
N VAL A 24 7.74 10.40 -1.33
CA VAL A 24 6.94 10.83 -0.18
C VAL A 24 5.51 11.21 -0.56
N MET A 25 5.32 11.99 -1.63
CA MET A 25 4.07 12.68 -1.89
C MET A 25 3.23 12.08 -3.02
N GLU A 26 3.83 11.35 -3.96
CA GLU A 26 3.09 10.84 -5.11
C GLU A 26 2.24 9.61 -4.74
N TYR A 27 0.95 9.70 -5.03
CA TYR A 27 0.04 8.56 -4.96
C TYR A 27 0.19 7.66 -6.19
N VAL A 28 0.25 6.35 -6.00
CA VAL A 28 0.07 5.36 -7.06
C VAL A 28 -1.32 4.76 -6.89
N LEU A 29 -2.30 5.31 -7.61
CA LEU A 29 -3.69 4.95 -7.47
C LEU A 29 -4.02 3.69 -8.30
N ARG A 30 -4.99 2.90 -7.84
CA ARG A 30 -5.49 1.72 -8.57
C ARG A 30 -6.03 2.03 -9.97
N SER A 31 -6.49 3.27 -10.18
CA SER A 31 -7.03 3.73 -11.46
C SER A 31 -5.96 4.29 -12.41
N ASP A 32 -4.73 4.50 -11.96
CA ASP A 32 -3.70 5.19 -12.75
C ASP A 32 -3.35 4.43 -14.03
N GLY A 33 -3.40 3.09 -14.01
CA GLY A 33 -3.18 2.31 -15.22
C GLY A 33 -4.15 2.62 -16.36
N PHE A 34 -5.33 3.13 -16.04
CA PHE A 34 -6.33 3.53 -17.01
C PHE A 34 -6.38 5.05 -17.20
N LEU A 35 -6.32 5.83 -16.11
CA LEU A 35 -6.50 7.29 -16.16
C LEU A 35 -5.20 8.04 -16.45
N GLU A 36 -4.06 7.49 -16.04
CA GLU A 36 -2.73 8.15 -16.09
C GLU A 36 -1.64 7.20 -16.64
N PRO A 37 -1.82 6.61 -17.85
CA PRO A 37 -0.90 5.61 -18.38
C PRO A 37 0.54 6.14 -18.55
N GLU A 38 0.72 7.39 -18.92
CA GLU A 38 2.02 8.07 -19.02
C GLU A 38 2.76 8.11 -17.68
N LYS A 39 2.04 8.40 -16.59
CA LYS A 39 2.54 8.34 -15.22
C LYS A 39 3.01 6.94 -14.88
N MET A 40 2.17 5.93 -15.14
CA MET A 40 2.51 4.53 -14.86
C MET A 40 3.71 4.07 -15.68
N HIS A 41 3.78 4.43 -16.97
CA HIS A 41 4.94 4.17 -17.81
C HIS A 41 6.23 4.77 -17.20
N SER A 42 6.18 6.03 -16.79
CA SER A 42 7.31 6.71 -16.14
C SER A 42 7.73 6.04 -14.82
N ILE A 43 6.76 5.61 -14.00
CA ILE A 43 7.03 4.91 -12.74
C ILE A 43 7.67 3.54 -13.00
N PHE A 44 7.12 2.75 -13.92
CA PHE A 44 7.65 1.43 -14.27
C PHE A 44 9.04 1.51 -14.93
N SER A 45 9.32 2.56 -15.69
CA SER A 45 10.64 2.79 -16.26
C SER A 45 11.73 3.12 -15.22
N ALA A 46 11.33 3.52 -14.01
CA ALA A 46 12.22 3.84 -12.89
C ALA A 46 12.52 2.63 -11.99
N ILE A 47 11.95 1.45 -12.26
CA ILE A 47 12.12 0.25 -11.45
C ILE A 47 12.57 -0.93 -12.31
N ASP A 48 13.39 -1.82 -11.73
CA ASP A 48 13.89 -3.04 -12.36
C ASP A 48 13.58 -4.31 -11.54
N ARG A 49 12.81 -4.14 -10.46
CA ARG A 49 12.52 -5.19 -9.48
C ARG A 49 11.23 -4.94 -8.73
N PRO A 50 10.72 -5.90 -7.93
CA PRO A 50 9.54 -5.69 -7.10
C PRO A 50 9.70 -4.46 -6.21
N THR A 51 8.71 -3.58 -6.25
CA THR A 51 8.70 -2.28 -5.58
C THR A 51 7.49 -2.18 -4.67
N PHE A 52 7.72 -1.90 -3.40
CA PHE A 52 6.68 -1.78 -2.39
C PHE A 52 6.38 -0.31 -2.12
N VAL A 53 5.09 0.03 -2.10
CA VAL A 53 4.57 1.38 -1.84
C VAL A 53 3.44 1.34 -0.81
N GLY A 54 3.14 2.50 -0.25
CA GLY A 54 2.03 2.70 0.68
C GLY A 54 1.10 3.82 0.22
N HIS A 55 0.98 4.86 1.02
CA HIS A 55 0.34 6.17 0.80
C HIS A 55 -1.16 6.13 0.45
N THR A 56 -1.58 5.32 -0.54
CA THR A 56 -3.01 5.17 -0.90
C THR A 56 -3.78 4.34 0.12
N HIS A 57 -3.11 3.48 0.89
CA HIS A 57 -3.71 2.53 1.83
C HIS A 57 -4.65 1.51 1.17
N TRP A 58 -4.44 1.21 -0.10
CA TRP A 58 -5.24 0.27 -0.89
C TRP A 58 -4.38 -0.91 -1.33
N PRO A 59 -4.46 -2.08 -0.66
CA PRO A 59 -3.55 -3.19 -0.92
C PRO A 59 -3.84 -3.90 -2.23
N GLY A 60 -2.77 -4.26 -2.93
CA GLY A 60 -2.81 -4.96 -4.21
C GLY A 60 -1.55 -4.77 -5.03
N ILE A 61 -1.58 -5.16 -6.28
CA ILE A 61 -0.43 -5.15 -7.17
C ILE A 61 -0.76 -4.54 -8.54
N HIS A 62 0.14 -3.69 -9.04
CA HIS A 62 0.21 -3.32 -10.45
C HIS A 62 1.26 -4.17 -11.15
N ARG A 63 0.95 -4.65 -12.35
CA ARG A 63 1.84 -5.38 -13.26
C ARG A 63 2.33 -4.49 -14.41
N GLY A 64 3.19 -5.02 -15.27
CA GLY A 64 3.75 -4.29 -16.42
C GLY A 64 2.70 -3.82 -17.45
N ASP A 65 1.50 -4.40 -17.46
CA ASP A 65 0.33 -3.92 -18.22
C ASP A 65 -0.44 -2.79 -17.50
N PHE A 66 0.07 -2.32 -16.38
CA PHE A 66 -0.46 -1.29 -15.48
C PHE A 66 -1.79 -1.62 -14.83
N LYS A 67 -2.34 -2.82 -15.04
CA LYS A 67 -3.56 -3.23 -14.36
C LYS A 67 -3.32 -3.44 -12.87
N PHE A 68 -4.29 -3.00 -12.08
CA PHE A 68 -4.30 -3.21 -10.64
C PHE A 68 -5.14 -4.44 -10.28
N THR A 69 -4.54 -5.34 -9.53
CA THR A 69 -5.25 -6.45 -8.89
C THR A 69 -5.31 -6.20 -7.39
N GLN A 70 -6.51 -6.00 -6.88
CA GLN A 70 -6.74 -5.78 -5.44
C GLN A 70 -6.48 -7.07 -4.67
N ALA A 71 -5.85 -6.93 -3.49
CA ALA A 71 -5.74 -8.04 -2.54
C ALA A 71 -7.07 -8.22 -1.79
N THR A 72 -7.61 -9.43 -1.84
CA THR A 72 -8.83 -9.87 -1.10
C THR A 72 -8.50 -11.10 -0.26
N ASP A 73 -9.43 -11.59 0.57
CA ASP A 73 -9.22 -12.82 1.32
C ASP A 73 -9.04 -14.06 0.42
N GLU A 74 -9.65 -14.05 -0.79
CA GLU A 74 -9.53 -15.13 -1.79
C GLU A 74 -8.30 -14.97 -2.69
N ASN A 75 -7.80 -13.74 -2.86
CA ASN A 75 -6.67 -13.43 -3.75
C ASN A 75 -5.67 -12.51 -3.04
N ARG A 76 -4.91 -13.07 -2.11
CA ARG A 76 -3.98 -12.33 -1.27
C ARG A 76 -2.51 -12.62 -1.54
N GLU A 77 -2.21 -13.65 -2.35
CA GLU A 77 -0.86 -14.05 -2.72
C GLU A 77 -0.54 -13.61 -4.15
N PHE A 78 0.64 -13.02 -4.34
CA PHE A 78 1.12 -12.60 -5.65
C PHE A 78 2.56 -13.07 -5.86
N ASP A 79 2.84 -13.59 -7.06
CA ASP A 79 4.19 -13.91 -7.49
C ASP A 79 4.96 -12.63 -7.82
N LEU A 80 6.20 -12.53 -7.34
CA LEU A 80 7.11 -11.41 -7.58
C LEU A 80 8.22 -11.75 -8.58
N HIS A 81 8.25 -13.00 -9.10
CA HIS A 81 9.24 -13.38 -10.09
C HIS A 81 8.91 -12.81 -11.47
N GLY A 82 9.96 -12.61 -12.27
CA GLY A 82 9.85 -12.18 -13.66
C GLY A 82 9.93 -10.66 -13.81
N GLU A 83 8.83 -10.02 -14.18
CA GLU A 83 8.81 -8.59 -14.48
C GLU A 83 8.68 -7.70 -13.22
N PRO A 84 9.21 -6.47 -13.28
CA PRO A 84 8.98 -5.49 -12.24
C PRO A 84 7.48 -5.30 -11.95
N CYS A 85 7.15 -5.12 -10.68
CA CYS A 85 5.78 -4.88 -10.24
C CYS A 85 5.76 -3.87 -9.10
N ILE A 86 4.59 -3.27 -8.84
CA ILE A 86 4.37 -2.35 -7.74
C ILE A 86 3.33 -2.94 -6.80
N VAL A 87 3.74 -3.25 -5.57
CA VAL A 87 2.88 -3.79 -4.53
C VAL A 87 2.53 -2.69 -3.53
N ASN A 88 1.25 -2.36 -3.41
CA ASN A 88 0.78 -1.55 -2.30
C ASN A 88 0.43 -2.48 -1.14
N VAL A 89 1.04 -2.24 0.02
CA VAL A 89 0.89 -3.10 1.19
C VAL A 89 -0.37 -2.82 2.02
N GLY A 90 -1.14 -1.82 1.63
CA GLY A 90 -2.28 -1.34 2.41
C GLY A 90 -1.87 -0.47 3.59
N SER A 91 -2.56 -0.59 4.71
CA SER A 91 -2.27 0.21 5.89
C SER A 91 -2.57 -0.55 7.17
N VAL A 92 -1.66 -0.45 8.15
CA VAL A 92 -1.90 -0.93 9.52
C VAL A 92 -2.69 0.07 10.36
N GLY A 93 -2.67 1.35 9.98
CA GLY A 93 -3.27 2.43 10.78
C GLY A 93 -4.59 2.96 10.26
N GLN A 94 -4.76 3.02 8.93
CA GLN A 94 -5.93 3.60 8.28
C GLN A 94 -6.21 2.93 6.93
N PRO A 95 -6.74 1.70 6.89
CA PRO A 95 -7.23 1.09 5.65
C PRO A 95 -8.26 1.99 4.96
N ARG A 96 -8.22 2.02 3.61
CA ARG A 96 -9.10 2.89 2.79
C ARG A 96 -9.82 2.15 1.67
N ASP A 97 -9.79 0.85 1.69
CA ASP A 97 -10.36 -0.04 0.67
C ASP A 97 -11.71 -0.67 1.07
N GLY A 98 -12.32 -0.14 2.13
CA GLY A 98 -13.61 -0.59 2.66
C GLY A 98 -13.49 -1.69 3.71
N ASP A 99 -12.29 -2.21 3.97
CA ASP A 99 -12.02 -3.20 5.01
C ASP A 99 -11.31 -2.53 6.21
N PRO A 100 -11.92 -2.50 7.42
CA PRO A 100 -11.32 -1.85 8.58
C PRO A 100 -10.15 -2.62 9.19
N ARG A 101 -9.90 -3.87 8.78
CA ARG A 101 -8.78 -4.68 9.28
C ARG A 101 -7.43 -4.08 8.86
N ALA A 102 -6.46 -4.10 9.76
CA ALA A 102 -5.10 -3.72 9.45
C ALA A 102 -4.53 -4.60 8.33
N ALA A 103 -3.79 -3.99 7.39
CA ALA A 103 -3.13 -4.71 6.30
C ALA A 103 -1.61 -4.61 6.43
N PHE A 104 -0.91 -5.72 6.19
CA PHE A 104 0.54 -5.79 6.06
C PHE A 104 0.93 -6.88 5.06
N ALA A 105 2.16 -6.86 4.58
CA ALA A 105 2.67 -7.83 3.63
C ALA A 105 3.78 -8.69 4.25
N VAL A 106 3.81 -9.96 3.86
CA VAL A 106 4.93 -10.88 4.12
C VAL A 106 5.51 -11.31 2.79
N VAL A 107 6.83 -11.20 2.65
CA VAL A 107 7.55 -11.66 1.45
C VAL A 107 8.35 -12.89 1.80
N ASP A 108 8.11 -13.98 1.08
CA ASP A 108 8.88 -15.23 1.20
C ASP A 108 9.10 -15.85 -0.19
N ARG A 109 10.33 -16.26 -0.48
CA ARG A 109 10.71 -17.00 -1.70
C ARG A 109 10.14 -16.44 -3.01
N GLY A 110 10.18 -15.10 -3.16
CA GLY A 110 9.69 -14.44 -4.37
C GLY A 110 8.17 -14.37 -4.49
N ARG A 111 7.45 -14.53 -3.39
CA ARG A 111 6.01 -14.29 -3.27
C ARG A 111 5.72 -13.26 -2.22
N VAL A 112 4.67 -12.51 -2.39
CA VAL A 112 4.12 -11.62 -1.38
C VAL A 112 2.72 -12.06 -1.00
N GLU A 113 2.46 -12.15 0.30
CA GLU A 113 1.14 -12.40 0.86
C GLU A 113 0.68 -11.17 1.64
N ILE A 114 -0.51 -10.66 1.31
CA ILE A 114 -1.15 -9.54 2.01
C ILE A 114 -2.06 -10.11 3.09
N HIS A 115 -1.77 -9.77 4.34
CA HIS A 115 -2.54 -10.21 5.50
C HIS A 115 -3.51 -9.15 5.98
N ARG A 116 -4.68 -9.58 6.45
CA ARG A 116 -5.68 -8.75 7.12
C ARG A 116 -5.85 -9.19 8.56
N VAL A 117 -5.68 -8.28 9.50
CA VAL A 117 -5.76 -8.56 10.94
C VAL A 117 -6.77 -7.65 11.61
N ALA A 118 -7.76 -8.26 12.26
CA ALA A 118 -8.68 -7.54 13.13
C ALA A 118 -7.92 -7.02 14.37
N TYR A 119 -8.25 -5.82 14.81
CA TYR A 119 -7.67 -5.20 16.01
C TYR A 119 -8.76 -4.50 16.82
N ASP A 120 -8.45 -4.08 18.03
CA ASP A 120 -9.36 -3.31 18.88
C ASP A 120 -9.52 -1.88 18.35
N LEU A 121 -10.41 -1.75 17.38
CA LEU A 121 -10.72 -0.50 16.69
C LEU A 121 -11.29 0.54 17.67
N ARG A 122 -12.13 0.14 18.62
CA ARG A 122 -12.73 1.04 19.61
C ARG A 122 -11.67 1.68 20.50
N ARG A 123 -10.67 0.91 20.88
CA ARG A 123 -9.54 1.44 21.65
C ARG A 123 -8.75 2.50 20.86
N THR A 124 -8.58 2.29 19.55
CA THR A 124 -7.91 3.26 18.67
C THR A 124 -8.74 4.53 18.51
N GLN A 125 -10.05 4.39 18.30
CA GLN A 125 -10.98 5.52 18.22
C GLN A 125 -10.98 6.35 19.51
N ALA A 126 -11.04 5.68 20.66
CA ALA A 126 -10.97 6.37 21.95
C ALA A 126 -9.69 7.17 22.13
N LYS A 127 -8.52 6.65 21.66
CA LYS A 127 -7.25 7.40 21.69
C LYS A 127 -7.25 8.62 20.77
N ILE A 128 -7.84 8.52 19.59
CA ILE A 128 -7.99 9.64 18.65
C ILE A 128 -8.81 10.76 19.30
N LEU A 129 -9.96 10.42 19.90
CA LEU A 129 -10.82 11.39 20.57
C LEU A 129 -10.15 12.00 21.81
N ALA A 130 -9.48 11.17 22.63
CA ALA A 130 -8.76 11.64 23.81
C ALA A 130 -7.57 12.56 23.45
N ALA A 131 -7.00 12.44 22.24
CA ALA A 131 -5.98 13.33 21.72
C ALA A 131 -6.55 14.68 21.19
N GLY A 132 -7.86 14.91 21.30
CA GLY A 132 -8.52 16.12 20.80
C GLY A 132 -8.60 16.23 19.28
N LEU A 133 -8.41 15.13 18.56
CA LEU A 133 -8.51 15.09 17.10
C LEU A 133 -9.98 15.05 16.66
N HIS A 134 -10.23 15.50 15.41
CA HIS A 134 -11.60 15.58 14.89
C HIS A 134 -12.28 14.19 14.88
N PRO A 135 -13.56 14.05 15.36
CA PRO A 135 -14.26 12.78 15.46
C PRO A 135 -14.33 11.97 14.17
N ALA A 136 -14.44 12.63 13.02
CA ALA A 136 -14.44 11.96 11.72
C ALA A 136 -13.18 11.10 11.47
N LEU A 137 -12.04 11.41 12.11
CA LEU A 137 -10.82 10.60 12.03
C LEU A 137 -10.96 9.27 12.80
N ALA A 138 -11.81 9.22 13.82
CA ALA A 138 -12.14 8.00 14.53
C ALA A 138 -13.21 7.18 13.77
N GLU A 139 -14.27 7.84 13.31
CA GLU A 139 -15.39 7.21 12.62
C GLU A 139 -14.99 6.54 11.29
N ARG A 140 -14.09 7.16 10.53
CA ARG A 140 -13.62 6.63 9.23
C ARG A 140 -12.95 5.26 9.35
N LEU A 141 -12.36 4.93 10.50
CA LEU A 141 -11.69 3.65 10.72
C LEU A 141 -12.67 2.47 10.63
N GLU A 142 -13.91 2.61 11.11
CA GLU A 142 -14.94 1.56 11.03
C GLU A 142 -15.35 1.24 9.60
N ARG A 143 -15.19 2.22 8.71
CA ARG A 143 -15.59 2.10 7.30
C ARG A 143 -14.43 1.68 6.39
N GLY A 144 -13.21 1.59 6.93
CA GLY A 144 -12.01 1.40 6.11
C GLY A 144 -11.83 2.54 5.09
N LYS A 145 -11.93 3.81 5.53
CA LYS A 145 -11.91 5.00 4.66
C LYS A 145 -10.92 6.06 5.14
#